data_1be04e8110f69503f8941b891ffe36be
#
_entry.id   1be04e8110f69503f8941b891ffe36be
#
_cell.length_a   1.000
_cell.length_b   1.000
_cell.length_c   1.000
_cell.angle_alpha   90.00
_cell.angle_beta   90.00
_cell.angle_gamma   90.00
#
_symmetry.space_group_name_H-M   'P 1'
#
loop_
_entity.id
_entity.type
_entity.pdbx_description
1 polymer ?
#
loop_
_entity_poly.entity_id
_entity_poly.type
_entity_poly.pdbx_seq_one_letter_code
_entity_poly.pdbx_strand_id
1 'polypeptide(L)'
;MACNLTKGRNITCRDGIGGIKAIYLVQHDELTSYTAASGEVTDLDLGSGDDIYKYILKRGTGSVTETINASSENGTVFYTHSVNIKLHNLTKEDQNEIKLLAQQRLVVFAELNQLNSTGKNTIVACGLDNGCELSAGQSVTGVALGDMIGYDFTWESQEPNPMQLVADYTTTPFDNGAFTFQNVVQN
;
A
#
# COMPACT_ATOMS: atom_id res chain seq x y z
N MET A 1 -26.64 -8.65 -8.11
CA MET A 1 -26.40 -7.89 -6.85
C MET A 1 -27.19 -6.60 -6.90
N ALA A 2 -27.85 -6.20 -5.82
CA ALA A 2 -28.56 -4.92 -5.79
C ALA A 2 -27.54 -3.79 -5.60
N CYS A 3 -27.51 -2.81 -6.51
CA CYS A 3 -26.66 -1.63 -6.43
C CYS A 3 -27.25 -0.54 -5.53
N ASN A 4 -27.74 -0.90 -4.34
CA ASN A 4 -28.37 0.03 -3.43
C ASN A 4 -27.38 0.56 -2.40
N LEU A 5 -27.43 1.87 -2.11
CA LEU A 5 -26.72 2.47 -1.01
C LEU A 5 -27.22 1.90 0.33
N THR A 6 -26.29 1.50 1.20
CA THR A 6 -26.60 0.85 2.48
C THR A 6 -26.25 1.69 3.70
N LYS A 7 -25.44 2.79 3.53
CA LYS A 7 -24.92 3.56 4.66
C LYS A 7 -24.72 5.04 4.31
N GLY A 8 -25.07 5.91 5.26
CA GLY A 8 -24.67 7.32 5.25
C GLY A 8 -23.39 7.57 6.06
N ARG A 9 -22.85 8.78 5.99
CA ARG A 9 -21.67 9.21 6.75
C ARG A 9 -21.93 10.52 7.48
N ASN A 10 -21.62 10.55 8.78
CA ASN A 10 -21.60 11.76 9.57
C ASN A 10 -20.22 12.44 9.52
N ILE A 11 -20.19 13.76 9.77
CA ILE A 11 -18.94 14.48 9.97
C ILE A 11 -18.39 14.05 11.33
N THR A 12 -17.16 13.53 11.33
CA THR A 12 -16.41 13.19 12.53
C THR A 12 -15.64 14.42 13.07
N CYS A 13 -15.10 14.32 14.28
CA CYS A 13 -14.14 15.31 14.81
C CYS A 13 -12.93 15.45 13.87
N ARG A 14 -12.26 16.60 13.92
CA ARG A 14 -11.05 16.89 13.12
C ARG A 14 -9.82 16.27 13.78
N ASP A 15 -9.76 14.94 13.87
CA ASP A 15 -8.71 14.15 14.49
C ASP A 15 -7.88 13.34 13.47
N GLY A 16 -8.20 13.44 12.18
CA GLY A 16 -7.47 12.79 11.11
C GLY A 16 -6.11 13.42 10.83
N ILE A 17 -5.07 12.59 10.72
CA ILE A 17 -3.71 12.96 10.33
C ILE A 17 -3.37 12.31 9.00
N GLY A 18 -2.87 13.07 8.03
CA GLY A 18 -2.46 12.57 6.73
C GLY A 18 -1.03 12.02 6.70
N GLY A 19 -0.70 11.37 5.58
CA GLY A 19 0.62 10.83 5.27
C GLY A 19 0.80 9.37 5.67
N ILE A 20 1.89 8.79 5.15
CA ILE A 20 2.28 7.39 5.35
C ILE A 20 3.45 7.33 6.32
N LYS A 21 3.45 6.33 7.19
CA LYS A 21 4.51 6.03 8.15
C LYS A 21 5.48 4.97 7.61
N ALA A 22 4.92 3.93 7.02
CA ALA A 22 5.67 2.83 6.42
C ALA A 22 4.89 2.22 5.26
N ILE A 23 5.59 1.54 4.36
CA ILE A 23 4.98 0.65 3.38
C ILE A 23 5.48 -0.77 3.60
N TYR A 24 4.64 -1.71 3.21
CA TYR A 24 4.97 -3.13 3.21
C TYR A 24 4.73 -3.64 1.79
N LEU A 25 5.72 -4.31 1.25
CA LEU A 25 5.71 -4.82 -0.11
C LEU A 25 5.69 -6.34 -0.09
N VAL A 26 4.86 -6.91 -0.94
CA VAL A 26 4.76 -8.34 -1.19
C VAL A 26 4.75 -8.55 -2.70
N GLN A 27 5.42 -9.57 -3.21
CA GLN A 27 5.29 -9.94 -4.62
C GLN A 27 3.86 -10.41 -4.88
N HIS A 28 3.22 -9.87 -5.90
CA HIS A 28 1.84 -10.23 -6.22
C HIS A 28 1.66 -11.74 -6.50
N ASP A 29 2.68 -12.35 -7.11
CA ASP A 29 2.66 -13.79 -7.45
C ASP A 29 2.79 -14.70 -6.20
N GLU A 30 3.23 -14.16 -5.05
CA GLU A 30 3.30 -14.86 -3.75
C GLU A 30 1.97 -14.78 -2.99
N LEU A 31 1.06 -13.88 -3.38
CA LEU A 31 -0.27 -13.79 -2.80
C LEU A 31 -1.13 -14.97 -3.28
N THR A 32 -1.27 -15.99 -2.44
CA THR A 32 -2.04 -17.20 -2.75
C THR A 32 -3.54 -16.94 -2.70
N SER A 33 -4.00 -16.25 -1.66
CA SER A 33 -5.40 -15.86 -1.52
C SER A 33 -5.58 -14.71 -0.53
N TYR A 34 -6.67 -13.99 -0.67
CA TYR A 34 -7.12 -13.03 0.33
C TYR A 34 -8.64 -13.03 0.45
N THR A 35 -9.14 -12.66 1.61
CA THR A 35 -10.57 -12.46 1.84
C THR A 35 -10.82 -11.01 2.24
N ALA A 36 -11.67 -10.33 1.47
CA ALA A 36 -12.10 -8.98 1.77
C ALA A 36 -13.62 -8.92 1.93
N ALA A 37 -14.08 -8.29 2.99
CA ALA A 37 -15.51 -8.10 3.27
C ALA A 37 -15.77 -6.69 3.78
N SER A 38 -16.80 -6.04 3.24
CA SER A 38 -17.22 -4.69 3.68
C SER A 38 -16.13 -3.60 3.62
N GLY A 39 -15.16 -3.74 2.71
CA GLY A 39 -14.05 -2.79 2.56
C GLY A 39 -12.83 -3.09 3.43
N GLU A 40 -12.76 -4.28 4.02
CA GLU A 40 -11.68 -4.70 4.90
C GLU A 40 -11.14 -6.07 4.48
N VAL A 41 -9.80 -6.20 4.41
CA VAL A 41 -9.09 -7.46 4.23
C VAL A 41 -8.99 -8.13 5.59
N THR A 42 -9.67 -9.24 5.75
CA THR A 42 -9.77 -10.00 7.01
C THR A 42 -8.88 -11.23 7.04
N ASP A 43 -8.43 -11.68 5.88
CA ASP A 43 -7.58 -12.84 5.71
C ASP A 43 -6.60 -12.59 4.56
N LEU A 44 -5.36 -13.04 4.72
CA LEU A 44 -4.28 -12.87 3.73
C LEU A 44 -3.35 -14.08 3.84
N ASP A 45 -3.27 -14.85 2.78
CA ASP A 45 -2.38 -15.99 2.66
C ASP A 45 -1.30 -15.73 1.63
N LEU A 46 -0.05 -15.75 2.06
CA LEU A 46 1.12 -15.81 1.19
C LEU A 46 1.57 -17.27 1.03
N GLY A 47 2.40 -17.54 0.06
CA GLY A 47 3.01 -18.86 -0.12
C GLY A 47 3.85 -19.27 1.08
N SER A 48 4.12 -20.58 1.20
CA SER A 48 4.90 -21.10 2.31
C SER A 48 6.35 -20.63 2.25
N GLY A 49 6.73 -19.78 3.17
CA GLY A 49 8.09 -19.23 3.28
C GLY A 49 8.23 -17.83 2.73
N ASP A 50 7.14 -17.19 2.31
CA ASP A 50 7.16 -15.86 1.75
C ASP A 50 7.07 -14.79 2.86
N ASP A 51 7.78 -13.70 2.64
CA ASP A 51 7.99 -12.63 3.59
C ASP A 51 7.29 -11.33 3.16
N ILE A 52 6.95 -10.49 4.13
CA ILE A 52 6.48 -9.12 3.91
C ILE A 52 7.65 -8.16 4.13
N TYR A 53 8.00 -7.35 3.14
CA TYR A 53 9.13 -6.42 3.20
C TYR A 53 8.70 -5.04 3.64
N LYS A 54 9.21 -4.58 4.79
CA LYS A 54 8.85 -3.30 5.39
C LYS A 54 9.86 -2.20 5.06
N TYR A 55 9.35 -1.07 4.55
CA TYR A 55 10.11 0.16 4.32
C TYR A 55 9.57 1.28 5.20
N ILE A 56 10.39 1.80 6.10
CA ILE A 56 10.04 2.95 6.95
C ILE A 56 10.27 4.23 6.17
N LEU A 57 9.27 5.10 6.17
CA LEU A 57 9.33 6.38 5.48
C LEU A 57 9.59 7.53 6.44
N LYS A 58 10.31 8.56 5.98
CA LYS A 58 10.39 9.83 6.69
C LYS A 58 9.05 10.57 6.57
N ARG A 59 8.77 11.43 7.53
CA ARG A 59 7.56 12.25 7.53
C ARG A 59 7.44 13.05 6.23
N GLY A 60 6.27 12.96 5.58
CA GLY A 60 5.95 13.72 4.37
C GLY A 60 6.61 13.18 3.09
N THR A 61 7.06 11.93 3.07
CA THR A 61 7.74 11.33 1.91
C THR A 61 6.97 10.19 1.26
N GLY A 62 5.69 10.03 1.60
CA GLY A 62 4.82 9.04 0.97
C GLY A 62 3.38 9.49 0.88
N SER A 63 2.71 9.07 -0.17
CA SER A 63 1.28 9.29 -0.38
C SER A 63 0.65 8.11 -1.10
N VAL A 64 -0.61 7.83 -0.78
CA VAL A 64 -1.48 6.93 -1.54
C VAL A 64 -2.66 7.73 -2.06
N THR A 65 -3.01 7.51 -3.30
CA THR A 65 -4.15 8.15 -3.95
C THR A 65 -4.96 7.08 -4.69
N GLU A 66 -6.26 7.11 -4.52
CA GLU A 66 -7.21 6.35 -5.32
C GLU A 66 -7.97 7.28 -6.25
N THR A 67 -8.02 6.93 -7.52
CA THR A 67 -8.81 7.64 -8.53
C THR A 67 -9.91 6.72 -9.04
N ILE A 68 -11.16 7.16 -8.93
CA ILE A 68 -12.33 6.42 -9.44
C ILE A 68 -12.52 6.81 -10.91
N ASN A 69 -12.41 5.84 -11.80
CA ASN A 69 -12.60 6.00 -13.23
C ASN A 69 -13.96 5.41 -13.62
N ALA A 70 -14.90 6.28 -13.98
CA ALA A 70 -16.24 5.88 -14.37
C ALA A 70 -16.54 6.34 -15.79
N SER A 71 -17.01 5.43 -16.64
CA SER A 71 -17.51 5.74 -17.97
C SER A 71 -18.98 5.37 -18.08
N SER A 72 -19.83 6.35 -18.13
CA SER A 72 -21.27 6.15 -18.33
C SER A 72 -21.59 5.62 -19.74
N GLU A 73 -20.79 5.98 -20.71
CA GLU A 73 -20.94 5.54 -22.10
C GLU A 73 -20.64 4.04 -22.27
N ASN A 74 -19.59 3.57 -21.61
CA ASN A 74 -19.17 2.16 -21.67
C ASN A 74 -19.72 1.30 -20.53
N GLY A 75 -20.40 1.92 -19.54
CA GLY A 75 -20.94 1.22 -18.38
C GLY A 75 -19.87 0.58 -17.49
N THR A 76 -18.65 1.13 -17.45
CA THR A 76 -17.50 0.59 -16.71
C THR A 76 -17.11 1.49 -15.55
N VAL A 77 -16.68 0.88 -14.45
CA VAL A 77 -16.04 1.54 -13.30
C VAL A 77 -14.82 0.73 -12.90
N PHE A 78 -13.69 1.40 -12.75
CA PHE A 78 -12.47 0.82 -12.18
C PHE A 78 -11.74 1.86 -11.33
N TYR A 79 -10.81 1.38 -10.51
CA TYR A 79 -10.08 2.18 -9.53
C TYR A 79 -8.59 2.16 -9.88
N THR A 80 -7.98 3.34 -9.96
CA THR A 80 -6.53 3.44 -10.10
C THR A 80 -5.94 3.75 -8.75
N HIS A 81 -5.14 2.83 -8.21
CA HIS A 81 -4.37 3.03 -7.00
C HIS A 81 -2.99 3.53 -7.39
N SER A 82 -2.54 4.64 -6.82
CA SER A 82 -1.22 5.21 -7.03
C SER A 82 -0.52 5.40 -5.69
N VAL A 83 0.64 4.80 -5.53
CA VAL A 83 1.47 4.87 -4.33
C VAL A 83 2.78 5.53 -4.68
N ASN A 84 3.03 6.73 -4.15
CA ASN A 84 4.30 7.43 -4.30
C ASN A 84 5.08 7.41 -2.99
N ILE A 85 6.37 7.08 -3.07
CA ILE A 85 7.28 7.13 -1.92
C ILE A 85 8.63 7.72 -2.29
N LYS A 86 9.30 8.30 -1.28
CA LYS A 86 10.67 8.76 -1.38
C LYS A 86 11.53 8.08 -0.32
N LEU A 87 12.53 7.34 -0.75
CA LEU A 87 13.54 6.72 0.08
C LEU A 87 14.79 7.58 0.08
N HIS A 88 15.28 7.92 1.27
CA HIS A 88 16.49 8.75 1.40
C HIS A 88 17.72 7.87 1.47
N ASN A 89 18.83 8.44 1.00
CA ASN A 89 20.13 7.82 0.80
C ASN A 89 20.16 6.82 -0.36
N LEU A 90 21.34 6.70 -0.95
CA LEU A 90 21.64 5.70 -1.98
C LEU A 90 22.56 4.65 -1.37
N THR A 91 22.12 3.41 -1.33
CA THR A 91 22.92 2.27 -0.87
C THR A 91 23.10 1.26 -2.00
N LYS A 92 24.14 0.45 -1.92
CA LYS A 92 24.38 -0.60 -2.94
C LYS A 92 23.35 -1.73 -2.85
N GLU A 93 22.86 -1.98 -1.64
CA GLU A 93 21.80 -2.95 -1.35
C GLU A 93 20.51 -2.53 -2.04
N ASP A 94 20.08 -1.28 -1.86
CA ASP A 94 18.89 -0.74 -2.50
C ASP A 94 18.98 -0.74 -4.03
N GLN A 95 20.17 -0.52 -4.61
CA GLN A 95 20.37 -0.58 -6.06
C GLN A 95 20.07 -1.97 -6.63
N ASN A 96 20.34 -3.03 -5.89
CA ASN A 96 20.00 -4.39 -6.31
C ASN A 96 18.51 -4.65 -6.17
N GLU A 97 17.91 -4.24 -5.03
CA GLU A 97 16.48 -4.38 -4.78
C GLU A 97 15.60 -3.60 -5.77
N ILE A 98 16.00 -2.39 -6.15
CA ILE A 98 15.28 -1.57 -7.15
C ILE A 98 15.12 -2.29 -8.47
N LYS A 99 16.15 -3.03 -8.90
CA LYS A 99 16.07 -3.80 -10.13
C LYS A 99 14.97 -4.87 -10.04
N LEU A 100 14.84 -5.51 -8.89
CA LEU A 100 13.80 -6.51 -8.62
C LEU A 100 12.42 -5.85 -8.52
N LEU A 101 12.31 -4.78 -7.76
CA LEU A 101 11.06 -4.01 -7.60
C LEU A 101 10.53 -3.43 -8.92
N ALA A 102 11.44 -3.09 -9.85
CA ALA A 102 11.04 -2.55 -11.16
C ALA A 102 10.53 -3.64 -12.15
N GLN A 103 10.81 -4.90 -11.88
CA GLN A 103 10.47 -6.02 -12.77
C GLN A 103 9.25 -6.82 -12.31
N GLN A 104 8.80 -6.61 -11.09
CA GLN A 104 7.75 -7.40 -10.46
C GLN A 104 6.48 -6.59 -10.24
N ARG A 105 5.36 -7.29 -10.19
CA ARG A 105 4.10 -6.75 -9.68
C ARG A 105 4.07 -6.92 -8.17
N LEU A 106 3.61 -5.91 -7.48
CA LEU A 106 3.62 -5.86 -6.03
C LEU A 106 2.21 -5.67 -5.47
N VAL A 107 1.95 -6.26 -4.32
CA VAL A 107 0.89 -5.80 -3.42
C VAL A 107 1.51 -4.82 -2.44
N VAL A 108 0.95 -3.63 -2.35
CA VAL A 108 1.48 -2.56 -1.50
C VAL A 108 0.52 -2.29 -0.36
N PHE A 109 0.99 -2.49 0.87
CA PHE A 109 0.26 -2.09 2.06
C PHE A 109 0.88 -0.81 2.62
N ALA A 110 0.06 0.23 2.79
CA ALA A 110 0.52 1.51 3.33
C ALA A 110 -0.02 1.74 4.75
N GLU A 111 0.89 1.81 5.71
CA GLU A 111 0.59 2.17 7.10
C GLU A 111 0.45 3.69 7.20
N LEU A 112 -0.75 4.17 7.46
CA LEU A 112 -1.06 5.58 7.57
C LEU A 112 -0.70 6.15 8.94
N ASN A 113 -0.47 7.45 9.02
CA ASN A 113 -0.37 8.14 10.31
C ASN A 113 -1.74 8.24 11.02
N GLN A 114 -2.83 8.06 10.30
CA GLN A 114 -4.17 8.05 10.85
C GLN A 114 -4.35 6.86 11.81
N LEU A 115 -4.86 7.14 12.99
CA LEU A 115 -5.27 6.11 13.95
C LEU A 115 -6.74 5.73 13.73
N ASN A 116 -7.02 4.46 13.92
CA ASN A 116 -8.38 3.93 13.95
C ASN A 116 -9.01 4.08 15.35
N SER A 117 -10.24 3.59 15.52
CA SER A 117 -10.96 3.64 16.80
C SER A 117 -10.30 2.85 17.93
N THR A 118 -9.40 1.93 17.62
CA THR A 118 -8.64 1.12 18.59
C THR A 118 -7.28 1.75 18.94
N GLY A 119 -6.96 2.94 18.36
CA GLY A 119 -5.71 3.65 18.60
C GLY A 119 -4.52 3.11 17.82
N LYS A 120 -4.76 2.32 16.76
CA LYS A 120 -3.74 1.73 15.89
C LYS A 120 -3.68 2.43 14.55
N ASN A 121 -2.52 2.38 13.89
CA ASN A 121 -2.38 2.93 12.56
C ASN A 121 -3.24 2.14 11.57
N THR A 122 -4.02 2.86 10.77
CA THR A 122 -4.78 2.25 9.67
C THR A 122 -3.84 1.82 8.56
N ILE A 123 -4.03 0.62 8.03
CA ILE A 123 -3.28 0.10 6.89
C ILE A 123 -4.23 -0.02 5.70
N VAL A 124 -3.82 0.46 4.54
CA VAL A 124 -4.56 0.32 3.27
C VAL A 124 -3.81 -0.62 2.33
N ALA A 125 -4.54 -1.46 1.63
CA ALA A 125 -4.00 -2.39 0.64
C ALA A 125 -4.29 -1.90 -0.78
N CYS A 126 -3.27 -1.90 -1.62
CA CYS A 126 -3.31 -1.53 -3.02
C CYS A 126 -2.79 -2.69 -3.89
N GLY A 127 -3.41 -2.92 -5.04
CA GLY A 127 -2.93 -3.95 -5.97
C GLY A 127 -3.23 -5.38 -5.55
N LEU A 128 -4.37 -5.64 -4.91
CA LEU A 128 -4.74 -6.99 -4.45
C LEU A 128 -5.13 -7.91 -5.61
N ASP A 129 -5.84 -7.40 -6.63
CA ASP A 129 -6.35 -8.20 -7.73
C ASP A 129 -5.37 -8.25 -8.92
N ASN A 130 -4.83 -7.12 -9.34
CA ASN A 130 -3.99 -7.01 -10.54
C ASN A 130 -2.50 -6.75 -10.26
N GLY A 131 -2.18 -6.35 -9.03
CA GLY A 131 -0.83 -5.95 -8.63
C GLY A 131 -0.49 -4.52 -9.06
N CYS A 132 0.38 -3.88 -8.28
CA CYS A 132 0.96 -2.58 -8.59
C CYS A 132 2.24 -2.75 -9.39
N GLU A 133 2.37 -2.04 -10.50
CA GLU A 133 3.59 -1.98 -11.31
C GLU A 133 4.29 -0.64 -11.12
N LEU A 134 5.60 -0.60 -11.28
CA LEU A 134 6.37 0.64 -11.21
C LEU A 134 6.04 1.51 -12.43
N SER A 135 5.25 2.56 -12.22
CA SER A 135 4.84 3.54 -13.25
C SER A 135 5.93 4.57 -13.51
N ALA A 136 6.59 5.05 -12.45
CA ALA A 136 7.68 6.00 -12.54
C ALA A 136 8.70 5.77 -11.42
N GLY A 137 9.98 5.97 -11.74
CA GLY A 137 11.04 5.86 -10.76
C GLY A 137 12.26 6.67 -11.16
N GLN A 138 12.89 7.30 -10.19
CA GLN A 138 14.14 8.03 -10.39
C GLN A 138 15.03 7.93 -9.16
N SER A 139 16.35 7.88 -9.42
CA SER A 139 17.38 8.05 -8.41
C SER A 139 17.92 9.47 -8.52
N VAL A 140 17.98 10.21 -7.42
CA VAL A 140 18.41 11.61 -7.41
C VAL A 140 19.58 11.79 -6.44
N THR A 141 20.56 12.58 -6.86
CA THR A 141 21.74 12.91 -6.02
C THR A 141 21.67 14.33 -5.44
N GLY A 142 20.71 15.14 -5.92
CA GLY A 142 20.68 16.57 -5.61
C GLY A 142 21.80 17.35 -6.29
N VAL A 143 21.73 18.67 -6.21
CA VAL A 143 22.74 19.63 -6.70
C VAL A 143 23.27 20.44 -5.53
N ALA A 144 22.40 20.98 -4.70
CA ALA A 144 22.78 21.72 -3.49
C ALA A 144 22.86 20.79 -2.28
N LEU A 145 23.58 21.23 -1.23
CA LEU A 145 23.75 20.45 0.01
C LEU A 145 22.45 20.13 0.75
N GLY A 146 21.40 20.93 0.52
CA GLY A 146 20.08 20.72 1.12
C GLY A 146 19.12 19.89 0.28
N ASP A 147 19.53 19.47 -0.93
CA ASP A 147 18.67 18.71 -1.82
C ASP A 147 18.51 17.26 -1.36
N MET A 148 17.44 16.64 -1.79
CA MET A 148 17.19 15.22 -1.54
C MET A 148 18.21 14.38 -2.29
N ILE A 149 18.79 13.40 -1.60
CA ILE A 149 19.51 12.28 -2.19
C ILE A 149 18.74 10.99 -1.89
N GLY A 150 18.49 10.15 -2.91
CA GLY A 150 17.75 8.91 -2.75
C GLY A 150 16.93 8.53 -3.97
N TYR A 151 15.79 7.91 -3.71
CA TYR A 151 14.90 7.37 -4.74
C TYR A 151 13.50 7.96 -4.59
N ASP A 152 12.84 8.17 -5.72
CA ASP A 152 11.43 8.57 -5.82
C ASP A 152 10.73 7.56 -6.72
N PHE A 153 9.78 6.82 -6.16
CA PHE A 153 9.06 5.74 -6.85
C PHE A 153 7.56 5.99 -6.83
N THR A 154 6.93 5.64 -7.93
CA THR A 154 5.48 5.60 -8.05
C THR A 154 5.06 4.27 -8.62
N TRP A 155 4.26 3.52 -7.87
CA TRP A 155 3.59 2.31 -8.33
C TRP A 155 2.13 2.62 -8.61
N GLU A 156 1.60 1.99 -9.65
CA GLU A 156 0.20 2.12 -10.02
C GLU A 156 -0.43 0.75 -10.29
N SER A 157 -1.70 0.62 -9.94
CA SER A 157 -2.54 -0.53 -10.24
C SER A 157 -3.89 -0.05 -10.74
N GLN A 158 -4.50 -0.82 -11.63
CA GLN A 158 -5.90 -0.63 -12.05
C GLN A 158 -6.71 -1.81 -11.53
N GLU A 159 -7.62 -1.52 -10.60
CA GLU A 159 -8.32 -2.53 -9.82
C GLU A 159 -9.83 -2.51 -10.08
N PRO A 160 -10.50 -3.66 -10.01
CA PRO A 160 -11.97 -3.73 -10.06
C PRO A 160 -12.63 -3.22 -8.78
N ASN A 161 -11.89 -3.23 -7.67
CA ASN A 161 -12.36 -2.85 -6.34
C ASN A 161 -11.61 -1.61 -5.81
N PRO A 162 -12.24 -0.78 -4.96
CA PRO A 162 -11.54 0.31 -4.28
C PRO A 162 -10.49 -0.24 -3.31
N MET A 163 -9.57 0.62 -2.88
CA MET A 163 -8.59 0.30 -1.83
C MET A 163 -9.29 -0.28 -0.60
N GLN A 164 -8.79 -1.41 -0.10
CA GLN A 164 -9.31 -2.07 1.07
C GLN A 164 -8.48 -1.68 2.31
N LEU A 165 -9.15 -1.55 3.45
CA LEU A 165 -8.47 -1.46 4.73
C LEU A 165 -8.01 -2.85 5.17
N VAL A 166 -6.89 -2.94 5.88
CA VAL A 166 -6.44 -4.20 6.48
C VAL A 166 -7.04 -4.31 7.89
N ALA A 167 -7.47 -5.50 8.26
CA ALA A 167 -8.03 -5.78 9.58
C ALA A 167 -7.08 -5.36 10.72
N ASP A 168 -7.65 -4.93 11.82
CA ASP A 168 -6.89 -4.47 12.98
C ASP A 168 -5.93 -5.54 13.50
N TYR A 169 -4.70 -5.13 13.76
CA TYR A 169 -3.68 -5.95 14.40
C TYR A 169 -3.71 -5.82 15.93
N THR A 170 -3.12 -6.77 16.66
CA THR A 170 -3.08 -6.73 18.14
C THR A 170 -1.90 -5.93 18.67
N THR A 171 -0.70 -6.24 18.27
CA THR A 171 0.55 -5.63 18.75
C THR A 171 1.36 -5.04 17.62
N THR A 172 1.57 -5.81 16.55
CA THR A 172 2.36 -5.43 15.38
C THR A 172 1.54 -5.59 14.11
N PRO A 173 1.76 -4.77 13.07
CA PRO A 173 1.09 -4.94 11.80
C PRO A 173 1.11 -6.38 11.31
N PHE A 174 -0.03 -6.87 10.83
CA PHE A 174 -0.26 -8.23 10.32
C PHE A 174 -0.21 -9.37 11.37
N ASP A 175 -0.17 -9.10 12.67
CA ASP A 175 -0.25 -10.13 13.72
C ASP A 175 -1.69 -10.65 13.97
N ASN A 176 -2.58 -10.39 13.06
CA ASN A 176 -3.91 -10.97 13.01
C ASN A 176 -3.76 -12.47 12.75
N GLY A 177 -4.39 -13.30 13.58
CA GLY A 177 -4.27 -14.76 13.48
C GLY A 177 -4.83 -15.40 12.20
N ALA A 178 -5.50 -14.62 11.34
CA ALA A 178 -5.96 -15.05 10.03
C ALA A 178 -4.94 -14.81 8.90
N PHE A 179 -3.86 -14.06 9.18
CA PHE A 179 -2.83 -13.76 8.17
C PHE A 179 -1.71 -14.78 8.22
N THR A 180 -1.40 -15.37 7.06
CA THR A 180 -0.37 -16.40 6.90
C THR A 180 0.78 -15.87 6.07
N PHE A 181 1.97 -15.74 6.66
CA PHE A 181 3.24 -15.35 6.04
C PHE A 181 4.39 -15.79 6.95
N GLN A 182 5.63 -15.76 6.47
CA GLN A 182 6.78 -16.19 7.28
C GLN A 182 7.24 -15.10 8.25
N ASN A 183 7.63 -13.94 7.75
CA ASN A 183 8.12 -12.84 8.58
C ASN A 183 7.78 -11.47 7.98
N VAL A 184 7.83 -10.43 8.83
CA VAL A 184 7.96 -9.05 8.38
C VAL A 184 9.43 -8.68 8.43
N VAL A 185 10.07 -8.60 7.25
CA VAL A 185 11.51 -8.31 7.11
C VAL A 185 11.74 -6.82 7.06
N GLN A 186 12.65 -6.34 7.90
CA GLN A 186 13.12 -4.97 7.93
C GLN A 186 14.64 -4.99 8.14
N ASN A 187 15.41 -4.44 7.22
CA ASN A 187 16.87 -4.30 7.30
C ASN A 187 17.26 -2.99 7.99
#